data_633ffa1f26331002dd3d0c558a972afe
#
_entry.id   633ffa1f26331002dd3d0c558a972afe
#
_cell.length_a   1.000
_cell.length_b   1.000
_cell.length_c   1.000
_cell.angle_alpha   90.00
_cell.angle_beta   90.00
_cell.angle_gamma   90.00
#
_symmetry.space_group_name_H-M   'P 1'
#
loop_
_entity.id
_entity.type
_entity.pdbx_description
1 polymer ?
#
loop_
_entity_poly.entity_id
_entity_poly.type
_entity_poly.pdbx_seq_one_letter_code
_entity_poly.pdbx_strand_id
1 'polypeptide(L)'
;ELVKLPEFADLMPWQLSGGMQQRIAIARALAAHPPLLLMDEPFGALDEMTREYMQGELLRICAETKTTVVFVTHSIPEAVYLSNRVVVMSPRPGRITEVVNVNLGANRTEDTRAADNFFAGITAVREALRGTHADHANAGAIRGVEDR
;
A
#
# COMPACT_ATOMS: atom_id res chain seq x y z
N GLU A 1 17.38 -11.81 8.64
CA GLU A 1 17.79 -10.38 8.66
C GLU A 1 16.64 -9.44 8.26
N LEU A 2 15.92 -9.69 7.16
CA LEU A 2 14.85 -8.85 6.62
C LEU A 2 13.84 -8.35 7.65
N VAL A 3 13.40 -9.21 8.55
CA VAL A 3 12.30 -8.92 9.49
C VAL A 3 12.77 -8.60 10.90
N LYS A 4 14.09 -8.58 11.15
CA LYS A 4 14.70 -8.33 12.47
C LYS A 4 14.08 -9.16 13.62
N LEU A 5 13.92 -10.46 13.40
CA LEU A 5 13.32 -11.39 14.36
C LEU A 5 14.17 -12.67 14.55
N PRO A 6 15.53 -12.60 14.61
CA PRO A 6 16.34 -13.82 14.72
C PRO A 6 16.08 -14.60 16.01
N GLU A 7 15.82 -13.90 17.12
CA GLU A 7 15.56 -14.50 18.44
C GLU A 7 14.22 -15.23 18.54
N PHE A 8 13.33 -15.05 17.56
CA PHE A 8 12.00 -15.66 17.49
C PHE A 8 11.89 -16.77 16.43
N ALA A 9 13.02 -17.18 15.83
CA ALA A 9 13.05 -18.12 14.71
C ALA A 9 12.45 -19.49 15.04
N ASP A 10 12.60 -19.93 16.29
CA ASP A 10 12.13 -21.24 16.78
C ASP A 10 10.72 -21.20 17.38
N LEU A 11 10.08 -20.03 17.41
CA LEU A 11 8.73 -19.88 17.95
C LEU A 11 7.66 -20.30 16.93
N MET A 12 6.60 -20.87 17.46
CA MET A 12 5.43 -21.22 16.67
C MET A 12 4.58 -19.95 16.38
N PRO A 13 3.81 -19.91 15.25
CA PRO A 13 3.05 -18.72 14.87
C PRO A 13 2.14 -18.15 15.96
N TRP A 14 1.51 -18.99 16.77
CA TRP A 14 0.63 -18.56 17.88
C TRP A 14 1.35 -17.94 19.07
N GLN A 15 2.68 -18.05 19.15
CA GLN A 15 3.52 -17.42 20.16
C GLN A 15 3.99 -16.01 19.74
N LEU A 16 3.68 -15.60 18.52
CA LEU A 16 4.11 -14.35 17.93
C LEU A 16 2.99 -13.29 17.99
N SER A 17 3.37 -12.04 18.19
CA SER A 17 2.42 -10.93 18.05
C SER A 17 1.93 -10.80 16.60
N GLY A 18 0.76 -10.13 16.38
CA GLY A 18 0.22 -9.91 15.04
C GLY A 18 1.20 -9.20 14.10
N GLY A 19 1.93 -8.21 14.59
CA GLY A 19 2.98 -7.53 13.82
C GLY A 19 4.17 -8.43 13.48
N MET A 20 4.57 -9.33 14.38
CA MET A 20 5.63 -10.33 14.11
C MET A 20 5.16 -11.34 13.04
N GLN A 21 3.92 -11.83 13.15
CA GLN A 21 3.33 -12.73 12.16
C GLN A 21 3.28 -12.08 10.79
N GLN A 22 2.90 -10.81 10.72
CA GLN A 22 2.84 -10.05 9.47
C GLN A 22 4.23 -9.87 8.83
N ARG A 23 5.24 -9.50 9.62
CA ARG A 23 6.64 -9.42 9.15
C ARG A 23 7.13 -10.74 8.59
N ILE A 24 6.85 -11.85 9.26
CA ILE A 24 7.23 -13.20 8.80
C ILE A 24 6.48 -13.58 7.51
N ALA A 25 5.19 -13.24 7.38
CA ALA A 25 4.43 -13.49 6.17
C ALA A 25 5.01 -12.76 4.95
N ILE A 26 5.42 -11.50 5.13
CA ILE A 26 6.11 -10.72 4.08
C ILE A 26 7.44 -11.39 3.71
N ALA A 27 8.27 -11.74 4.69
CA ALA A 27 9.55 -12.42 4.46
C ALA A 27 9.39 -13.73 3.70
N ARG A 28 8.41 -14.53 4.08
CA ARG A 28 8.08 -15.81 3.42
C ARG A 28 7.67 -15.60 1.97
N ALA A 29 6.83 -14.59 1.69
CA ALA A 29 6.40 -14.28 0.34
C ALA A 29 7.56 -13.83 -0.55
N LEU A 30 8.46 -13.01 -0.02
CA LEU A 30 9.65 -12.52 -0.72
C LEU A 30 10.72 -13.59 -0.92
N ALA A 31 10.86 -14.54 0.01
CA ALA A 31 11.84 -15.63 -0.09
C ALA A 31 11.61 -16.55 -1.30
N ALA A 32 10.40 -16.60 -1.83
CA ALA A 32 10.07 -17.35 -3.04
C ALA A 32 10.54 -16.68 -4.34
N HIS A 33 11.07 -15.47 -4.27
CA HIS A 33 11.47 -14.64 -5.43
C HIS A 33 10.41 -14.61 -6.56
N PRO A 34 9.14 -14.29 -6.26
CA PRO A 34 8.09 -14.33 -7.26
C PRO A 34 8.24 -13.19 -8.26
N PRO A 35 7.89 -13.39 -9.55
CA PRO A 35 7.86 -12.29 -10.53
C PRO A 35 6.74 -11.29 -10.25
N LEU A 36 5.66 -11.72 -9.59
CA LEU A 36 4.52 -10.92 -9.17
C LEU A 36 4.15 -11.26 -7.73
N LEU A 37 4.03 -10.24 -6.88
CA LEU A 37 3.64 -10.35 -5.48
C LEU A 37 2.35 -9.57 -5.24
N LEU A 38 1.36 -10.23 -4.68
CA LEU A 38 0.09 -9.62 -4.29
C LEU A 38 0.04 -9.49 -2.76
N MET A 39 -0.26 -8.31 -2.25
CA MET A 39 -0.32 -8.00 -0.83
C MET A 39 -1.62 -7.26 -0.50
N ASP A 40 -2.27 -7.66 0.58
CA ASP A 40 -3.46 -7.01 1.11
C ASP A 40 -3.16 -6.48 2.51
N GLU A 41 -3.20 -5.14 2.67
CA GLU A 41 -2.89 -4.42 3.91
C GLU A 41 -1.59 -4.89 4.59
N PRO A 42 -0.44 -4.99 3.88
CA PRO A 42 0.73 -5.73 4.36
C PRO A 42 1.39 -5.12 5.61
N PHE A 43 1.08 -3.88 5.94
CA PHE A 43 1.70 -3.17 7.07
C PHE A 43 0.69 -2.72 8.14
N GLY A 44 -0.58 -3.14 8.03
CA GLY A 44 -1.68 -2.64 8.86
C GLY A 44 -1.50 -2.91 10.37
N ALA A 45 -0.89 -4.02 10.77
CA ALA A 45 -0.67 -4.39 12.16
C ALA A 45 0.67 -3.91 12.76
N LEU A 46 1.45 -3.10 12.00
CA LEU A 46 2.76 -2.62 12.43
C LEU A 46 2.66 -1.22 13.07
N ASP A 47 3.50 -1.00 14.11
CA ASP A 47 3.79 0.35 14.59
C ASP A 47 4.51 1.18 13.53
N GLU A 48 4.52 2.51 13.68
CA GLU A 48 5.02 3.46 12.69
C GLU A 48 6.47 3.16 12.28
N MET A 49 7.38 3.03 13.26
CA MET A 49 8.82 2.83 13.00
C MET A 49 9.09 1.51 12.28
N THR A 50 8.42 0.44 12.72
CA THR A 50 8.53 -0.87 12.08
C THR A 50 7.95 -0.85 10.67
N ARG A 51 6.84 -0.15 10.45
CA ARG A 51 6.19 0.02 9.15
C ARG A 51 7.12 0.71 8.17
N GLU A 52 7.71 1.85 8.53
CA GLU A 52 8.63 2.58 7.68
C GLU A 52 9.86 1.74 7.30
N TYR A 53 10.46 1.07 8.28
CA TYR A 53 11.55 0.15 8.04
C TYR A 53 11.17 -0.96 7.04
N MET A 54 10.04 -1.62 7.24
CA MET A 54 9.59 -2.71 6.37
C MET A 54 9.23 -2.24 4.96
N GLN A 55 8.70 -1.03 4.82
CA GLN A 55 8.44 -0.40 3.53
C GLN A 55 9.74 -0.15 2.75
N GLY A 56 10.78 0.36 3.42
CA GLY A 56 12.11 0.54 2.84
C GLY A 56 12.72 -0.78 2.38
N GLU A 57 12.64 -1.83 3.21
CA GLU A 57 13.14 -3.16 2.88
C GLU A 57 12.38 -3.79 1.71
N LEU A 58 11.06 -3.62 1.64
CA LEU A 58 10.26 -4.08 0.50
C LEU A 58 10.74 -3.42 -0.80
N LEU A 59 10.90 -2.11 -0.82
CA LEU A 59 11.39 -1.37 -1.99
C LEU A 59 12.78 -1.86 -2.42
N ARG A 60 13.70 -2.04 -1.47
CA ARG A 60 15.05 -2.52 -1.73
C ARG A 60 15.03 -3.91 -2.39
N ILE A 61 14.31 -4.85 -1.80
CA ILE A 61 14.24 -6.23 -2.30
C ILE A 61 13.57 -6.27 -3.68
N CYS A 62 12.48 -5.54 -3.87
CA CYS A 62 11.79 -5.48 -5.16
C CYS A 62 12.67 -4.89 -6.26
N ALA A 63 13.52 -3.91 -5.95
CA ALA A 63 14.51 -3.37 -6.89
C ALA A 63 15.58 -4.39 -7.26
N GLU A 64 16.09 -5.14 -6.28
CA GLU A 64 17.12 -6.17 -6.49
C GLU A 64 16.58 -7.37 -7.27
N THR A 65 15.38 -7.84 -6.93
CA THR A 65 14.76 -9.04 -7.53
C THR A 65 13.95 -8.75 -8.78
N LYS A 66 13.72 -7.47 -9.10
CA LYS A 66 12.81 -7.02 -10.18
C LYS A 66 11.39 -7.57 -10.03
N THR A 67 10.96 -7.79 -8.79
CA THR A 67 9.61 -8.26 -8.47
C THR A 67 8.60 -7.14 -8.71
N THR A 68 7.54 -7.44 -9.45
CA THR A 68 6.38 -6.56 -9.56
C THR A 68 5.49 -6.75 -8.34
N VAL A 69 5.07 -5.66 -7.69
CA VAL A 69 4.17 -5.73 -6.53
C VAL A 69 2.85 -5.03 -6.85
N VAL A 70 1.76 -5.69 -6.54
CA VAL A 70 0.42 -5.10 -6.43
C VAL A 70 -0.01 -5.22 -4.99
N PHE A 71 -0.26 -4.10 -4.33
CA PHE A 71 -0.71 -4.12 -2.96
C PHE A 71 -1.96 -3.24 -2.75
N VAL A 72 -2.79 -3.67 -1.83
CA VAL A 72 -3.98 -2.94 -1.41
C VAL A 72 -3.69 -2.28 -0.07
N THR A 73 -4.03 -1.01 0.06
CA THR A 73 -3.94 -0.26 1.32
C THR A 73 -4.99 0.83 1.37
N HIS A 74 -5.40 1.21 2.57
CA HIS A 74 -6.22 2.40 2.82
C HIS A 74 -5.39 3.65 3.17
N SER A 75 -4.07 3.49 3.31
CA SER A 75 -3.14 4.58 3.63
C SER A 75 -2.65 5.29 2.36
N ILE A 76 -3.11 6.51 2.12
CA ILE A 76 -2.65 7.33 0.98
C ILE A 76 -1.14 7.56 1.00
N PRO A 77 -0.50 7.95 2.13
CA PRO A 77 0.95 8.11 2.19
C PRO A 77 1.70 6.82 1.81
N GLU A 78 1.22 5.67 2.26
CA GLU A 78 1.80 4.38 1.92
C GLU A 78 1.67 4.07 0.43
N ALA A 79 0.47 4.25 -0.15
CA ALA A 79 0.23 4.07 -1.57
C ALA A 79 1.17 4.92 -2.42
N VAL A 80 1.36 6.20 -2.08
CA VAL A 80 2.25 7.11 -2.79
C VAL A 80 3.71 6.72 -2.59
N TYR A 81 4.13 6.40 -1.35
CA TYR A 81 5.52 6.08 -1.06
C TYR A 81 6.00 4.81 -1.75
N LEU A 82 5.16 3.78 -1.84
CA LEU A 82 5.57 2.45 -2.32
C LEU A 82 5.34 2.24 -3.81
N SER A 83 4.42 2.95 -4.45
CA SER A 83 4.01 2.63 -5.82
C SER A 83 4.54 3.61 -6.87
N ASN A 84 4.56 3.15 -8.12
CA ASN A 84 4.75 4.00 -9.30
C ASN A 84 3.40 4.48 -9.86
N ARG A 85 2.33 3.75 -9.57
CA ARG A 85 0.96 4.06 -9.96
C ARG A 85 0.01 3.69 -8.84
N VAL A 86 -0.91 4.57 -8.51
CA VAL A 86 -2.00 4.33 -7.58
C VAL A 86 -3.30 4.18 -8.36
N VAL A 87 -3.92 3.01 -8.25
CA VAL A 87 -5.23 2.74 -8.83
C VAL A 87 -6.30 3.07 -7.80
N VAL A 88 -7.11 4.09 -8.09
CA VAL A 88 -8.21 4.51 -7.24
C VAL A 88 -9.47 3.77 -7.63
N MET A 89 -10.16 3.21 -6.63
CA MET A 89 -11.38 2.43 -6.84
C MET A 89 -12.58 3.06 -6.18
N SER A 90 -13.74 2.94 -6.83
CA SER A 90 -15.03 3.37 -6.26
C SER A 90 -15.49 2.44 -5.11
N PRO A 91 -16.39 2.94 -4.24
CA PRO A 91 -17.22 2.07 -3.40
C PRO A 91 -18.02 1.05 -4.24
N ARG A 92 -18.76 0.18 -3.58
CA ARG A 92 -19.55 -0.85 -4.28
C ARG A 92 -20.52 -0.30 -5.32
N PRO A 93 -20.54 -0.85 -6.55
CA PRO A 93 -19.63 -1.89 -7.08
C PRO A 93 -18.24 -1.31 -7.35
N GLY A 94 -17.16 -2.01 -6.91
CA GLY A 94 -15.80 -1.58 -7.10
C GLY A 94 -15.45 -1.44 -8.59
N ARG A 95 -15.09 -0.22 -9.01
CA ARG A 95 -14.64 0.10 -10.37
C ARG A 95 -13.38 0.96 -10.26
N ILE A 96 -12.46 0.79 -11.20
CA ILE A 96 -11.34 1.73 -11.34
C ILE A 96 -11.90 3.06 -11.81
N THR A 97 -11.66 4.11 -11.03
CA THR A 97 -12.11 5.47 -11.33
C THR A 97 -10.98 6.33 -11.87
N GLU A 98 -9.78 6.11 -11.35
CA GLU A 98 -8.60 6.89 -11.78
C GLU A 98 -7.32 6.08 -11.56
N VAL A 99 -6.28 6.40 -12.34
CA VAL A 99 -4.92 5.90 -12.16
C VAL A 99 -3.98 7.09 -12.02
N VAL A 100 -3.48 7.30 -10.81
CA VAL A 100 -2.55 8.39 -10.50
C VAL A 100 -1.11 7.89 -10.68
N ASN A 101 -0.33 8.56 -11.53
CA ASN A 101 1.09 8.29 -11.68
C ASN A 101 1.89 8.99 -10.57
N VAL A 102 2.79 8.25 -9.94
CA VAL A 102 3.63 8.73 -8.84
C VAL A 102 5.07 8.89 -9.30
N ASN A 103 5.58 10.12 -9.28
CA ASN A 103 6.91 10.48 -9.75
C ASN A 103 7.86 10.80 -8.58
N LEU A 104 8.24 9.76 -7.80
CA LEU A 104 9.18 9.90 -6.68
C LEU A 104 10.61 9.39 -6.99
N GLY A 105 10.85 8.98 -8.24
CA GLY A 105 12.10 8.33 -8.61
C GLY A 105 12.18 6.87 -8.17
N ALA A 106 13.28 6.21 -8.51
CA ALA A 106 13.52 4.80 -8.20
C ALA A 106 14.07 4.60 -6.79
N ASN A 107 14.95 5.50 -6.33
CA ASN A 107 15.55 5.44 -5.00
C ASN A 107 14.74 6.29 -4.04
N ARG A 108 13.96 5.64 -3.20
CA ARG A 108 13.13 6.29 -2.17
C ARG A 108 13.76 6.08 -0.82
N THR A 109 14.01 7.19 -0.13
CA THR A 109 14.62 7.26 1.20
C THR A 109 13.68 7.93 2.18
N GLU A 110 14.08 8.06 3.43
CA GLU A 110 13.33 8.84 4.43
C GLU A 110 13.10 10.28 3.97
N ASP A 111 14.11 10.91 3.34
CA ASP A 111 13.98 12.27 2.79
C ASP A 111 12.89 12.40 1.72
N THR A 112 12.58 11.30 1.01
CA THR A 112 11.49 11.29 0.03
C THR A 112 10.15 11.63 0.66
N ARG A 113 9.94 11.27 1.93
CA ARG A 113 8.70 11.56 2.67
C ARG A 113 8.55 13.04 3.03
N ALA A 114 9.64 13.79 3.06
CA ALA A 114 9.66 15.23 3.31
C ALA A 114 9.65 16.08 2.02
N ALA A 115 9.74 15.45 0.85
CA ALA A 115 9.84 16.14 -0.42
C ALA A 115 8.49 16.65 -0.94
N ASP A 116 8.49 17.79 -1.64
CA ASP A 116 7.28 18.41 -2.19
C ASP A 116 6.51 17.51 -3.16
N ASN A 117 7.22 16.70 -3.96
CA ASN A 117 6.61 15.77 -4.90
C ASN A 117 5.87 14.62 -4.20
N PHE A 118 6.28 14.24 -2.99
CA PHE A 118 5.56 13.28 -2.15
C PHE A 118 4.21 13.86 -1.69
N PHE A 119 4.21 15.10 -1.18
CA PHE A 119 2.98 15.79 -0.79
C PHE A 119 2.05 16.06 -1.97
N ALA A 120 2.62 16.41 -3.13
CA ALA A 120 1.84 16.55 -4.37
C ALA A 120 1.17 15.22 -4.76
N GLY A 121 1.86 14.09 -4.65
CA GLY A 121 1.30 12.77 -4.90
C GLY A 121 0.16 12.42 -3.94
N ILE A 122 0.32 12.69 -2.65
CA ILE A 122 -0.73 12.51 -1.64
C ILE A 122 -1.97 13.35 -1.98
N THR A 123 -1.75 14.60 -2.40
CA THR A 123 -2.86 15.50 -2.78
C THR A 123 -3.60 14.96 -4.00
N ALA A 124 -2.89 14.56 -5.04
CA ALA A 124 -3.49 14.00 -6.26
C ALA A 124 -4.35 12.75 -5.95
N VAL A 125 -3.83 11.81 -5.18
CA VAL A 125 -4.59 10.60 -4.79
C VAL A 125 -5.82 10.96 -3.94
N ARG A 126 -5.70 11.93 -3.04
CA ARG A 126 -6.81 12.40 -2.20
C ARG A 126 -7.92 13.05 -3.04
N GLU A 127 -7.56 13.83 -4.04
CA GLU A 127 -8.51 14.46 -4.96
C GLU A 127 -9.24 13.43 -5.81
N ALA A 128 -8.50 12.44 -6.36
CA ALA A 128 -9.08 11.32 -7.09
C ALA A 128 -10.12 10.54 -6.24
N LEU A 129 -9.80 10.27 -4.95
CA LEU A 129 -10.74 9.63 -4.04
C LEU A 129 -11.99 10.49 -3.75
N ARG A 130 -11.84 11.81 -3.62
CA ARG A 130 -12.97 12.73 -3.40
C ARG A 130 -13.88 12.80 -4.61
N GLY A 131 -13.34 12.86 -5.83
CA GLY A 131 -14.12 12.82 -7.08
C GLY A 131 -15.00 11.58 -7.14
N THR A 132 -14.45 10.43 -6.78
CA THR A 132 -15.16 9.14 -6.72
C THR A 132 -16.36 9.18 -5.78
N HIS A 133 -16.25 9.82 -4.62
CA HIS A 133 -17.38 9.94 -3.66
C HIS A 133 -18.46 10.90 -4.14
N ALA A 134 -18.10 11.99 -4.84
CA ALA A 134 -19.04 12.95 -5.36
C ALA A 134 -19.92 12.36 -6.48
N ASP A 135 -19.34 11.58 -7.37
CA ASP A 135 -20.05 10.90 -8.46
C ASP A 135 -21.04 9.86 -7.95
N HIS A 136 -20.70 9.15 -6.87
CA HIS A 136 -21.61 8.19 -6.24
C HIS A 136 -22.78 8.86 -5.50
N ALA A 137 -22.54 9.99 -4.85
CA ALA A 137 -23.61 10.74 -4.20
C ALA A 137 -24.64 11.26 -5.21
N ASN A 138 -24.18 11.74 -6.38
CA ASN A 138 -25.04 12.18 -7.47
C ASN A 138 -25.81 11.03 -8.15
N ALA A 139 -25.18 9.89 -8.38
CA ALA A 139 -25.82 8.72 -8.97
C ALA A 139 -26.91 8.10 -8.07
N GLY A 140 -26.75 8.20 -6.75
CA GLY A 140 -27.76 7.79 -5.77
C GLY A 140 -28.98 8.73 -5.71
N ALA A 141 -28.75 10.03 -5.92
CA ALA A 141 -29.83 11.03 -5.90
C ALA A 141 -30.76 10.92 -7.12
N ILE A 142 -30.24 10.51 -8.27
CA ILE A 142 -31.01 10.38 -9.52
C ILE A 142 -31.95 9.14 -9.47
N ARG A 143 -31.54 8.06 -8.81
CA ARG A 143 -32.38 6.84 -8.68
C ARG A 143 -33.52 6.97 -7.69
N GLY A 144 -33.52 7.97 -6.81
CA GLY A 144 -34.57 8.23 -5.84
C GLY A 144 -35.75 9.08 -6.37
N VAL A 145 -35.66 9.57 -7.62
CA VAL A 145 -36.69 10.45 -8.24
C VAL A 145 -37.61 9.70 -9.21
N GLU A 146 -37.22 8.49 -9.66
CA GLU A 146 -38.02 7.69 -10.62
C GLU A 146 -39.02 6.72 -9.97
N ASP A 147 -39.05 6.59 -8.64
CA ASP A 147 -39.96 5.70 -7.89
C ASP A 147 -41.01 6.48 -7.04
N ARG A 148 -41.60 7.54 -7.61
CA ARG A 148 -42.81 8.17 -7.01
C ARG A 148 -43.87 8.44 -8.06
#